data_b145339156d50828725f10e0cbcb2f57
#
_entry.id   b145339156d50828725f10e0cbcb2f57
#
_cell.length_a   1.000
_cell.length_b   1.000
_cell.length_c   1.000
_cell.angle_alpha   90.00
_cell.angle_beta   90.00
_cell.angle_gamma   90.00
#
_symmetry.space_group_name_H-M   'P 1'
#
loop_
_entity.id
_entity.type
_entity.pdbx_description
1 polymer ?
#
loop_
_entity_poly.entity_id
_entity_poly.type
_entity_poly.pdbx_seq_one_letter_code
_entity_poly.pdbx_strand_id
1 'polypeptide(L)'
;MKSLKRILHVEDVPSIQIVTRIALEKIGGFEVLSCASAQAALAEVQAVAPDLILLDVMLPNIEGIERLRQLGKLIDLEQTPVVLLTGHLDPERRLELRQLGVRAVLQKPFDPLQLTAQLRAIWIAEHE
;
A
#
# COMPACT_ATOMS: atom_id res chain seq x y z
N MET A 1 -16.93 -13.26 -1.80
CA MET A 1 -15.64 -12.52 -1.86
C MET A 1 -15.80 -11.16 -1.20
N LYS A 2 -14.85 -10.79 -0.36
CA LYS A 2 -14.83 -9.49 0.30
C LYS A 2 -14.47 -8.40 -0.72
N SER A 3 -15.17 -7.28 -0.69
CA SER A 3 -14.88 -6.14 -1.56
C SER A 3 -13.73 -5.30 -1.01
N LEU A 4 -12.95 -4.69 -1.90
CA LEU A 4 -11.95 -3.69 -1.49
C LEU A 4 -12.67 -2.41 -1.09
N LYS A 5 -12.61 -2.04 0.18
CA LYS A 5 -13.31 -0.86 0.71
C LYS A 5 -12.38 0.12 1.42
N ARG A 6 -11.50 -0.40 2.27
CA ARG A 6 -10.67 0.44 3.15
C ARG A 6 -9.20 0.29 2.80
N ILE A 7 -8.53 1.41 2.58
CA ILE A 7 -7.12 1.46 2.22
C ILE A 7 -6.37 2.26 3.27
N LEU A 8 -5.29 1.68 3.79
CA LEU A 8 -4.32 2.41 4.60
C LEU A 8 -3.22 2.90 3.67
N HIS A 9 -3.09 4.22 3.55
CA HIS A 9 -2.14 4.85 2.65
C HIS A 9 -1.01 5.48 3.45
N VAL A 10 0.23 5.17 3.12
CA VAL A 10 1.42 5.69 3.81
C VAL A 10 2.22 6.55 2.84
N GLU A 11 2.33 7.84 3.14
CA GLU A 11 3.05 8.82 2.32
C GLU A 11 3.53 9.97 3.20
N ASP A 12 4.82 10.26 3.14
CA ASP A 12 5.45 11.27 3.99
C ASP A 12 5.42 12.69 3.40
N VAL A 13 5.13 12.85 2.11
CA VAL A 13 5.01 14.16 1.46
C VAL A 13 3.55 14.62 1.48
N PRO A 14 3.21 15.70 2.23
CA PRO A 14 1.80 16.08 2.40
C PRO A 14 1.04 16.34 1.11
N SER A 15 1.66 16.99 0.12
CA SER A 15 0.99 17.28 -1.14
C SER A 15 0.67 16.00 -1.93
N ILE A 16 1.58 15.04 -1.94
CA ILE A 16 1.37 13.76 -2.62
C ILE A 16 0.32 12.94 -1.86
N GLN A 17 0.35 12.98 -0.53
CA GLN A 17 -0.64 12.31 0.31
C GLN A 17 -2.05 12.78 -0.03
N ILE A 18 -2.25 14.09 -0.11
CA ILE A 18 -3.56 14.68 -0.39
C ILE A 18 -4.06 14.29 -1.78
N VAL A 19 -3.21 14.42 -2.80
CA VAL A 19 -3.59 14.10 -4.18
C VAL A 19 -3.96 12.62 -4.30
N THR A 20 -3.17 11.74 -3.73
CA THR A 20 -3.42 10.30 -3.78
C THR A 20 -4.71 9.95 -3.05
N ARG A 21 -4.93 10.53 -1.87
CA ARG A 21 -6.14 10.27 -1.09
C ARG A 21 -7.39 10.72 -1.85
N ILE A 22 -7.35 11.91 -2.45
CA ILE A 22 -8.48 12.43 -3.22
C ILE A 22 -8.81 11.49 -4.38
N ALA A 23 -7.79 11.02 -5.10
CA ALA A 23 -7.98 10.07 -6.19
C ALA A 23 -8.67 8.78 -5.70
N LEU A 24 -8.18 8.22 -4.60
CA LEU A 24 -8.71 6.98 -4.06
C LEU A 24 -10.15 7.16 -3.54
N GLU A 25 -10.44 8.27 -2.90
CA GLU A 25 -11.78 8.53 -2.35
C GLU A 25 -12.77 8.93 -3.43
N LYS A 26 -12.42 9.88 -4.30
CA LYS A 26 -13.35 10.45 -5.27
C LYS A 26 -13.54 9.60 -6.51
N ILE A 27 -12.45 9.03 -7.03
CA ILE A 27 -12.51 8.20 -8.23
C ILE A 27 -12.82 6.75 -7.87
N GLY A 28 -12.13 6.23 -6.85
CA GLY A 28 -12.28 4.85 -6.44
C GLY A 28 -13.42 4.56 -5.48
N GLY A 29 -13.89 5.57 -4.76
CA GLY A 29 -14.93 5.37 -3.75
C GLY A 29 -14.46 4.65 -2.51
N PHE A 30 -13.14 4.61 -2.27
CA PHE A 30 -12.56 3.93 -1.11
C PHE A 30 -12.62 4.79 0.14
N GLU A 31 -12.65 4.13 1.29
CA GLU A 31 -12.40 4.75 2.57
C GLU A 31 -10.88 4.73 2.80
N VAL A 32 -10.27 5.91 2.99
CA VAL A 32 -8.81 6.01 3.06
C VAL A 32 -8.38 6.62 4.39
N LEU A 33 -7.48 5.93 5.08
CA LEU A 33 -6.75 6.50 6.19
C LEU A 33 -5.31 6.74 5.72
N SER A 34 -4.85 8.00 5.83
CA SER A 34 -3.50 8.37 5.42
C SER A 34 -2.60 8.52 6.65
N CYS A 35 -1.40 7.96 6.54
CA CYS A 35 -0.36 8.07 7.56
C CYS A 35 0.88 8.69 6.94
N ALA A 36 1.60 9.49 7.73
CA ALA A 36 2.78 10.20 7.25
C ALA A 36 4.06 9.34 7.28
N SER A 37 4.01 8.19 7.94
CA SER A 37 5.18 7.31 8.04
C SER A 37 4.75 5.86 8.23
N ALA A 38 5.66 4.94 7.94
CA ALA A 38 5.43 3.53 8.20
C ALA A 38 5.26 3.27 9.70
N GLN A 39 5.97 4.00 10.54
CA GLN A 39 5.82 3.86 11.98
C GLN A 39 4.42 4.25 12.45
N ALA A 40 3.86 5.34 11.93
CA ALA A 40 2.50 5.74 12.24
C ALA A 40 1.50 4.67 11.76
N ALA A 41 1.73 4.09 10.60
CA ALA A 41 0.90 3.01 10.08
C ALA A 41 0.91 1.78 10.99
N LEU A 42 2.07 1.41 11.53
CA LEU A 42 2.17 0.29 12.47
C LEU A 42 1.32 0.51 13.72
N ALA A 43 1.26 1.75 14.20
CA ALA A 43 0.47 2.08 15.38
C ALA A 43 -1.04 2.00 15.12
N GLU A 44 -1.47 2.19 13.88
CA GLU A 44 -2.89 2.31 13.52
C GLU A 44 -3.47 1.08 12.83
N VAL A 45 -2.62 0.21 12.28
CA VAL A 45 -3.07 -0.83 11.34
C VAL A 45 -4.08 -1.79 11.94
N GLN A 46 -3.91 -2.19 13.19
CA GLN A 46 -4.85 -3.13 13.80
C GLN A 46 -6.22 -2.48 14.07
N ALA A 47 -6.22 -1.23 14.53
CA ALA A 47 -7.46 -0.51 14.79
C ALA A 47 -8.20 -0.16 13.50
N VAL A 48 -7.46 0.20 12.46
CA VAL A 48 -8.05 0.54 11.16
C VAL A 48 -8.57 -0.70 10.45
N ALA A 49 -7.89 -1.82 10.58
CA ALA A 49 -8.22 -3.07 9.91
C ALA A 49 -8.42 -2.86 8.39
N PRO A 50 -7.39 -2.37 7.69
CA PRO A 50 -7.54 -2.09 6.25
C PRO A 50 -7.69 -3.36 5.44
N ASP A 51 -8.29 -3.22 4.26
CA ASP A 51 -8.35 -4.31 3.28
C ASP A 51 -7.07 -4.39 2.47
N LEU A 52 -6.42 -3.25 2.23
CA LEU A 52 -5.20 -3.14 1.45
C LEU A 52 -4.35 -2.00 2.00
N ILE A 53 -3.03 -2.17 1.91
CA ILE A 53 -2.08 -1.15 2.34
C ILE A 53 -1.31 -0.66 1.11
N LEU A 54 -1.36 0.65 0.87
CA LEU A 54 -0.61 1.30 -0.20
C LEU A 54 0.56 2.04 0.42
N LEU A 55 1.77 1.54 0.20
CA LEU A 55 2.99 2.15 0.72
C LEU A 55 3.63 3.02 -0.35
N ASP A 56 3.62 4.32 -0.11
CA ASP A 56 4.22 5.30 -1.00
C ASP A 56 5.40 5.95 -0.28
N VAL A 57 6.42 5.14 -0.03
CA VAL A 57 7.63 5.53 0.70
C VAL A 57 8.86 5.06 -0.06
N MET A 58 10.02 5.61 0.31
CA MET A 58 11.27 5.18 -0.31
C MET A 58 11.68 3.80 0.20
N LEU A 59 11.44 2.81 -0.62
CA LEU A 59 11.89 1.44 -0.43
C LEU A 59 12.66 0.98 -1.66
N PRO A 60 13.55 -0.02 -1.56
CA PRO A 60 13.89 -0.75 -0.34
C PRO A 60 15.10 -0.12 0.37
N ASN A 61 14.98 0.07 1.65
CA ASN A 61 16.12 0.33 2.52
C ASN A 61 15.96 -0.54 3.77
N ILE A 62 17.00 -0.58 4.60
CA ILE A 62 17.00 -1.45 5.78
C ILE A 62 15.82 -1.12 6.70
N GLU A 63 15.56 0.16 6.90
CA GLU A 63 14.46 0.60 7.75
C GLU A 63 13.09 0.21 7.17
N GLY A 64 12.89 0.41 5.87
CA GLY A 64 11.64 0.04 5.19
C GLY A 64 11.37 -1.45 5.25
N ILE A 65 12.41 -2.27 5.05
CA ILE A 65 12.29 -3.73 5.14
C ILE A 65 11.89 -4.14 6.56
N GLU A 66 12.50 -3.54 7.56
CA GLU A 66 12.17 -3.83 8.95
C GLU A 66 10.73 -3.45 9.29
N ARG A 67 10.23 -2.33 8.75
CA ARG A 67 8.83 -1.92 8.94
C ARG A 67 7.86 -2.93 8.32
N LEU A 68 8.20 -3.45 7.14
CA LEU A 68 7.38 -4.51 6.52
C LEU A 68 7.34 -5.77 7.37
N ARG A 69 8.46 -6.16 7.95
CA ARG A 69 8.51 -7.30 8.86
C ARG A 69 7.64 -7.09 10.09
N GLN A 70 7.71 -5.91 10.68
CA GLN A 70 6.88 -5.55 11.83
C GLN A 70 5.40 -5.56 11.47
N LEU A 71 5.05 -5.08 10.29
CA LEU A 71 3.68 -5.09 9.80
C LEU A 71 3.15 -6.52 9.69
N GLY A 72 3.96 -7.43 9.16
CA GLY A 72 3.59 -8.84 9.03
C GLY A 72 3.42 -9.56 10.36
N LYS A 73 3.97 -9.02 11.44
CA LYS A 73 3.76 -9.57 12.79
C LYS A 73 2.46 -9.08 13.40
N LEU A 74 1.93 -7.95 12.94
CA LEU A 74 0.72 -7.34 13.49
C LEU A 74 -0.55 -7.81 12.78
N ILE A 75 -0.46 -8.07 11.49
CA ILE A 75 -1.60 -8.48 10.66
C ILE A 75 -1.15 -9.56 9.67
N ASP A 76 -2.13 -10.25 9.08
CA ASP A 76 -1.89 -11.26 8.07
C ASP A 76 -1.82 -10.58 6.68
N LEU A 77 -0.62 -10.48 6.13
CA LEU A 77 -0.40 -9.82 4.84
C LEU A 77 -0.89 -10.65 3.65
N GLU A 78 -1.27 -11.91 3.87
CA GLU A 78 -1.95 -12.69 2.83
C GLU A 78 -3.39 -12.23 2.66
N GLN A 79 -4.03 -11.82 3.76
CA GLN A 79 -5.40 -11.30 3.73
C GLN A 79 -5.43 -9.81 3.40
N THR A 80 -4.41 -9.07 3.82
CA THR A 80 -4.31 -7.62 3.60
C THR A 80 -3.06 -7.36 2.76
N PRO A 81 -3.20 -7.37 1.42
CA PRO A 81 -2.03 -7.21 0.56
C PRO A 81 -1.41 -5.82 0.67
N VAL A 82 -0.08 -5.79 0.60
CA VAL A 82 0.69 -4.55 0.53
C VAL A 82 1.04 -4.28 -0.92
N VAL A 83 0.72 -3.08 -1.38
CA VAL A 83 1.10 -2.57 -2.69
C VAL A 83 2.09 -1.45 -2.50
N LEU A 84 3.25 -1.56 -3.14
CA LEU A 84 4.30 -0.55 -3.07
C LEU A 84 4.18 0.40 -4.27
N LEU A 85 4.22 1.70 -4.00
CA LEU A 85 4.25 2.73 -5.04
C LEU A 85 5.60 3.39 -4.99
N THR A 86 6.40 3.28 -6.07
CA THR A 86 7.79 3.73 -6.07
C THR A 86 8.18 4.41 -7.38
N GLY A 87 9.10 5.36 -7.30
CA GLY A 87 9.68 6.01 -8.48
C GLY A 87 10.77 5.19 -9.14
N HIS A 88 11.29 4.19 -8.46
CA HIS A 88 12.33 3.32 -8.99
C HIS A 88 12.01 1.87 -8.67
N LEU A 89 11.90 1.06 -9.72
CA LEU A 89 11.65 -0.37 -9.60
C LEU A 89 12.96 -1.13 -9.83
N ASP A 90 13.45 -1.81 -8.80
CA ASP A 90 14.62 -2.69 -8.89
C ASP A 90 14.12 -4.13 -9.03
N PRO A 91 14.26 -4.75 -10.23
CA PRO A 91 13.77 -6.12 -10.41
C PRO A 91 14.44 -7.14 -9.50
N GLU A 92 15.67 -6.88 -9.06
CA GLU A 92 16.39 -7.80 -8.17
C GLU A 92 15.77 -7.87 -6.78
N ARG A 93 15.03 -6.83 -6.39
CA ARG A 93 14.39 -6.75 -5.08
C ARG A 93 12.99 -7.31 -5.04
N ARG A 94 12.40 -7.64 -6.19
CA ARG A 94 11.01 -8.11 -6.27
C ARG A 94 10.76 -9.35 -5.42
N LEU A 95 11.65 -10.32 -5.49
CA LEU A 95 11.48 -11.57 -4.74
C LEU A 95 11.54 -11.31 -3.24
N GLU A 96 12.51 -10.50 -2.80
CA GLU A 96 12.64 -10.12 -1.40
C GLU A 96 11.39 -9.41 -0.89
N LEU A 97 10.89 -8.43 -1.65
CA LEU A 97 9.69 -7.70 -1.28
C LEU A 97 8.47 -8.61 -1.21
N ARG A 98 8.33 -9.52 -2.17
CA ARG A 98 7.22 -10.47 -2.19
C ARG A 98 7.26 -11.39 -0.97
N GLN A 99 8.43 -11.82 -0.55
CA GLN A 99 8.59 -12.63 0.65
C GLN A 99 8.21 -11.87 1.92
N LEU A 100 8.32 -10.54 1.90
CA LEU A 100 7.93 -9.67 3.01
C LEU A 100 6.45 -9.30 3.00
N GLY A 101 5.70 -9.73 1.98
CA GLY A 101 4.27 -9.48 1.89
C GLY A 101 3.84 -8.46 0.85
N VAL A 102 4.78 -7.87 0.11
CA VAL A 102 4.44 -6.96 -0.98
C VAL A 102 3.91 -7.78 -2.16
N ARG A 103 2.67 -7.53 -2.54
CA ARG A 103 1.99 -8.29 -3.60
C ARG A 103 2.13 -7.67 -4.97
N ALA A 104 2.32 -6.37 -5.03
CA ALA A 104 2.51 -5.67 -6.30
C ALA A 104 3.35 -4.43 -6.09
N VAL A 105 4.06 -4.02 -7.13
CA VAL A 105 4.84 -2.79 -7.15
C VAL A 105 4.36 -1.97 -8.33
N LEU A 106 3.90 -0.76 -8.06
CA LEU A 106 3.46 0.18 -9.07
C LEU A 106 4.49 1.29 -9.19
N GLN A 107 4.73 1.75 -10.42
CA GLN A 107 5.75 2.74 -10.69
C GLN A 107 5.17 4.15 -10.77
N LYS A 108 5.84 5.11 -10.15
CA LYS A 108 5.55 6.54 -10.32
C LYS A 108 6.18 7.05 -11.62
N PRO A 109 5.64 8.09 -12.23
CA PRO A 109 4.41 8.77 -11.87
C PRO A 109 3.18 7.93 -12.18
N PHE A 110 2.11 8.11 -11.42
CA PHE A 110 0.87 7.37 -11.64
C PHE A 110 -0.23 8.30 -12.14
N ASP A 111 -1.15 7.71 -12.90
CA ASP A 111 -2.39 8.37 -13.29
C ASP A 111 -3.44 8.06 -12.23
N PRO A 112 -4.07 9.05 -11.59
CA PRO A 112 -5.07 8.79 -10.56
C PRO A 112 -6.22 7.87 -11.01
N LEU A 113 -6.65 7.98 -12.26
CA LEU A 113 -7.69 7.11 -12.81
C LEU A 113 -7.22 5.66 -12.91
N GLN A 114 -5.98 5.47 -13.37
CA GLN A 114 -5.42 4.13 -13.52
C GLN A 114 -5.07 3.52 -12.17
N LEU A 115 -4.66 4.32 -11.20
CA LEU A 115 -4.29 3.82 -9.88
C LEU A 115 -5.44 3.04 -9.23
N THR A 116 -6.65 3.60 -9.24
CA THR A 116 -7.80 2.93 -8.64
C THR A 116 -8.12 1.63 -9.35
N ALA A 117 -8.06 1.63 -10.69
CA ALA A 117 -8.31 0.42 -11.48
C ALA A 117 -7.25 -0.65 -11.22
N GLN A 118 -5.98 -0.25 -11.11
CA GLN A 118 -4.88 -1.16 -10.81
C GLN A 118 -5.03 -1.80 -9.43
N LEU A 119 -5.42 -1.01 -8.42
CA LEU A 119 -5.63 -1.54 -7.08
C LEU A 119 -6.78 -2.54 -7.04
N ARG A 120 -7.87 -2.28 -7.75
CA ARG A 120 -8.98 -3.22 -7.85
C ARG A 120 -8.56 -4.51 -8.54
N ALA A 121 -7.77 -4.42 -9.61
CA ALA A 121 -7.28 -5.60 -10.32
C ALA A 121 -6.36 -6.45 -9.45
N ILE A 122 -5.48 -5.80 -8.68
CA ILE A 122 -4.59 -6.50 -7.73
C ILE A 122 -5.42 -7.19 -6.65
N TRP A 123 -6.42 -6.51 -6.11
CA TRP A 123 -7.30 -7.07 -5.08
C TRP A 123 -8.01 -8.33 -5.60
N ILE A 124 -8.58 -8.27 -6.79
CA ILE A 124 -9.28 -9.40 -7.39
C ILE A 124 -8.31 -10.58 -7.58
N ALA A 125 -7.12 -10.31 -8.13
CA ALA A 125 -6.13 -11.36 -8.37
C ALA A 125 -5.68 -12.07 -7.09
N GLU A 126 -5.57 -11.33 -5.98
CA GLU A 126 -5.11 -11.90 -4.70
C GLU A 126 -6.22 -12.63 -3.94
N HIS A 127 -7.50 -12.43 -4.31
CA HIS A 127 -8.64 -13.00 -3.59
C HIS A 127 -9.48 -13.97 -4.42
N GLU A 128 -9.01 -14.30 -5.61
CA GLU A 128 -9.65 -15.33 -6.42
C GLU A 128 -9.24 -16.73 -6.03
#